data_15ad49989c4ac5afdfb77f371ef3ea67
#
_entry.id   15ad49989c4ac5afdfb77f371ef3ea67
#
_cell.length_a   1.000
_cell.length_b   1.000
_cell.length_c   1.000
_cell.angle_alpha   90.00
_cell.angle_beta   90.00
_cell.angle_gamma   90.00
#
_symmetry.space_group_name_H-M   'P 1'
#
loop_
_entity.id
_entity.type
_entity.pdbx_description
1 polymer ?
#
loop_
_entity_poly.entity_id
_entity_poly.type
_entity_poly.pdbx_seq_one_letter_code
_entity_poly.pdbx_strand_id
1 'polypeptide(L)'
;MKEHGKLGIKKCMIILIIIAIFVMTIFGISQMKMVKYTYANALLKNEKFEKALNIFESLKDYKDSETKKKEARIEYCKRNTGTMSGMISWKYNNFVGNRGDTGARIFAINLEIHEAKDALIDMNAEQGTNGIWISTADGNGNYKIDKMPCGNYAVFIVSNNTNGNYPEYDTLNSIISKKEWITMEKINNKTFIRSIKYYDNILINANEEKILSYDFGLTYW
;
A
#
# COMPACT_ATOMS: atom_id res chain seq x y z
N MET A 1 19.65 70.88 0.00
CA MET A 1 19.29 69.82 -0.99
C MET A 1 20.26 68.65 -1.06
N LYS A 2 21.12 68.32 -0.07
CA LYS A 2 22.11 67.20 -0.15
C LYS A 2 21.81 65.98 0.74
N GLU A 3 20.78 65.98 1.60
CA GLU A 3 20.54 64.87 2.55
C GLU A 3 19.62 63.78 2.02
N HIS A 4 18.67 64.08 1.12
CA HIS A 4 17.77 63.10 0.56
C HIS A 4 18.44 62.02 -0.33
N GLY A 5 19.56 62.37 -0.98
CA GLY A 5 20.30 61.41 -1.81
C GLY A 5 21.05 60.34 -1.02
N LYS A 6 21.59 60.66 0.16
CA LYS A 6 22.35 59.73 1.02
C LYS A 6 21.44 58.67 1.68
N LEU A 7 20.20 59.04 2.00
CA LEU A 7 19.21 58.11 2.58
C LEU A 7 18.72 57.05 1.56
N GLY A 8 18.56 57.45 0.28
CA GLY A 8 18.20 56.54 -0.82
C GLY A 8 19.30 55.51 -1.10
N ILE A 9 20.58 55.94 -1.13
CA ILE A 9 21.71 55.04 -1.38
C ILE A 9 21.86 53.99 -0.24
N LYS A 10 21.73 54.40 1.04
CA LYS A 10 21.76 53.46 2.17
C LYS A 10 20.64 52.43 2.11
N LYS A 11 19.43 52.83 1.76
CA LYS A 11 18.30 51.89 1.58
C LYS A 11 18.55 50.90 0.44
N CYS A 12 19.06 51.35 -0.72
CA CYS A 12 19.43 50.45 -1.82
C CYS A 12 20.53 49.47 -1.43
N MET A 13 21.55 49.89 -0.70
CA MET A 13 22.62 48.99 -0.22
C MET A 13 22.07 47.91 0.74
N ILE A 14 21.19 48.27 1.64
CA ILE A 14 20.55 47.29 2.56
C ILE A 14 19.75 46.27 1.79
N ILE A 15 18.98 46.68 0.80
CA ILE A 15 18.19 45.77 -0.06
C ILE A 15 19.11 44.81 -0.82
N LEU A 16 20.21 45.28 -1.40
CA LEU A 16 21.20 44.47 -2.10
C LEU A 16 21.84 43.40 -1.17
N ILE A 17 22.17 43.78 0.05
CA ILE A 17 22.74 42.87 1.05
C ILE A 17 21.71 41.77 1.41
N ILE A 18 20.44 42.12 1.61
CA ILE A 18 19.37 41.16 1.91
C ILE A 18 19.21 40.19 0.74
N ILE A 19 19.21 40.69 -0.50
CA ILE A 19 19.13 39.85 -1.69
C ILE A 19 20.32 38.91 -1.79
N ALA A 20 21.55 39.39 -1.55
CA ALA A 20 22.74 38.55 -1.58
C ALA A 20 22.71 37.44 -0.52
N ILE A 21 22.28 37.73 0.70
CA ILE A 21 22.12 36.75 1.76
C ILE A 21 21.06 35.71 1.36
N PHE A 22 19.94 36.15 0.79
CA PHE A 22 18.87 35.27 0.33
C PHE A 22 19.32 34.31 -0.79
N VAL A 23 20.08 34.81 -1.76
CA VAL A 23 20.69 34.02 -2.84
C VAL A 23 21.68 32.99 -2.28
N MET A 24 22.54 33.39 -1.35
CA MET A 24 23.49 32.46 -0.72
C MET A 24 22.81 31.37 0.11
N THR A 25 21.71 31.68 0.80
CA THR A 25 20.95 30.67 1.55
C THR A 25 20.28 29.67 0.62
N ILE A 26 19.64 30.11 -0.49
CA ILE A 26 19.06 29.22 -1.49
C ILE A 26 20.12 28.31 -2.11
N PHE A 27 21.29 28.89 -2.46
CA PHE A 27 22.40 28.13 -3.02
C PHE A 27 22.90 27.06 -2.04
N GLY A 28 23.10 27.42 -0.76
CA GLY A 28 23.49 26.48 0.29
C GLY A 28 22.49 25.32 0.47
N ILE A 29 21.19 25.63 0.48
CA ILE A 29 20.14 24.61 0.58
C ILE A 29 20.16 23.67 -0.65
N SER A 30 20.37 24.22 -1.85
CA SER A 30 20.46 23.43 -3.08
C SER A 30 21.66 22.47 -3.07
N GLN A 31 22.82 22.92 -2.62
CA GLN A 31 24.02 22.09 -2.46
C GLN A 31 23.79 20.95 -1.45
N MET A 32 23.15 21.25 -0.31
CA MET A 32 22.81 20.22 0.68
C MET A 32 21.87 19.16 0.12
N LYS A 33 20.87 19.54 -0.65
CA LYS A 33 19.97 18.59 -1.31
C LYS A 33 20.71 17.71 -2.32
N MET A 34 21.62 18.28 -3.10
CA MET A 34 22.43 17.56 -4.07
C MET A 34 23.33 16.51 -3.38
N VAL A 35 24.01 16.87 -2.29
CA VAL A 35 24.84 15.94 -1.52
C VAL A 35 24.02 14.80 -0.94
N LYS A 36 22.88 15.10 -0.30
CA LYS A 36 21.96 14.08 0.22
C LYS A 36 21.46 13.15 -0.88
N TYR A 37 21.05 13.68 -2.02
CA TYR A 37 20.60 12.90 -3.16
C TYR A 37 21.68 11.95 -3.70
N THR A 38 22.91 12.44 -3.86
CA THR A 38 24.04 11.61 -4.31
C THR A 38 24.35 10.50 -3.31
N TYR A 39 24.32 10.82 -2.01
CA TYR A 39 24.54 9.84 -0.94
C TYR A 39 23.42 8.79 -0.90
N ALA A 40 22.15 9.20 -1.04
CA ALA A 40 21.01 8.27 -1.10
C ALA A 40 21.12 7.28 -2.29
N ASN A 41 21.54 7.78 -3.47
CA ASN A 41 21.79 6.91 -4.61
C ASN A 41 22.94 5.92 -4.37
N ALA A 42 23.99 6.33 -3.68
CA ALA A 42 25.07 5.42 -3.30
C ALA A 42 24.58 4.36 -2.29
N LEU A 43 23.72 4.71 -1.35
CA LEU A 43 23.09 3.77 -0.42
C LEU A 43 22.19 2.77 -1.16
N LEU A 44 21.40 3.24 -2.13
CA LEU A 44 20.54 2.38 -2.97
C LEU A 44 21.38 1.35 -3.74
N LYS A 45 22.46 1.78 -4.38
CA LYS A 45 23.39 0.88 -5.08
C LYS A 45 24.07 -0.14 -4.15
N ASN A 46 24.30 0.22 -2.89
CA ASN A 46 24.90 -0.65 -1.89
C ASN A 46 23.84 -1.42 -1.08
N GLU A 47 22.62 -1.51 -1.58
CA GLU A 47 21.51 -2.28 -1.02
C GLU A 47 21.12 -1.87 0.42
N LYS A 48 21.46 -0.66 0.83
CA LYS A 48 21.06 -0.07 2.11
C LYS A 48 19.73 0.66 1.98
N PHE A 49 18.70 -0.08 1.57
CA PHE A 49 17.41 0.44 1.11
C PHE A 49 16.69 1.30 2.15
N GLU A 50 16.65 0.87 3.42
CA GLU A 50 16.00 1.62 4.50
C GLU A 50 16.61 3.01 4.68
N LYS A 51 17.97 3.08 4.69
CA LYS A 51 18.65 4.37 4.81
C LYS A 51 18.45 5.25 3.59
N ALA A 52 18.48 4.65 2.39
CA ALA A 52 18.22 5.35 1.15
C ALA A 52 16.77 5.92 1.14
N LEU A 53 15.77 5.11 1.52
CA LEU A 53 14.37 5.48 1.63
C LEU A 53 14.19 6.72 2.51
N ASN A 54 14.73 6.72 3.73
CA ASN A 54 14.62 7.82 4.68
C ASN A 54 15.21 9.13 4.14
N ILE A 55 16.32 9.03 3.39
CA ILE A 55 16.95 10.23 2.81
C ILE A 55 16.12 10.74 1.62
N PHE A 56 15.67 9.87 0.70
CA PHE A 56 14.83 10.28 -0.41
C PHE A 56 13.52 10.91 0.08
N GLU A 57 12.91 10.38 1.13
CA GLU A 57 11.73 10.98 1.75
C GLU A 57 11.98 12.40 2.27
N SER A 58 13.18 12.66 2.86
CA SER A 58 13.57 14.00 3.31
C SER A 58 13.80 15.00 2.17
N LEU A 59 14.03 14.50 0.95
CA LEU A 59 14.31 15.32 -0.24
C LEU A 59 13.03 15.79 -0.95
N LYS A 60 11.89 15.13 -0.70
CA LYS A 60 10.60 15.41 -1.36
C LYS A 60 10.73 15.49 -2.89
N ASP A 61 10.32 16.61 -3.48
CA ASP A 61 10.28 16.83 -4.93
C ASP A 61 11.65 17.15 -5.57
N TYR A 62 12.76 16.90 -4.87
CA TYR A 62 14.09 17.18 -5.43
C TYR A 62 14.46 16.13 -6.48
N LYS A 63 14.59 16.55 -7.75
CA LYS A 63 14.85 15.67 -8.91
C LYS A 63 13.81 14.54 -8.99
N ASP A 64 14.26 13.30 -9.13
CA ASP A 64 13.48 12.07 -9.18
C ASP A 64 13.39 11.37 -7.81
N SER A 65 13.58 12.10 -6.69
CA SER A 65 13.59 11.53 -5.34
C SER A 65 12.34 10.72 -5.01
N GLU A 66 11.15 11.13 -5.47
CA GLU A 66 9.92 10.36 -5.26
C GLU A 66 9.95 9.01 -5.99
N THR A 67 10.48 8.97 -7.20
CA THR A 67 10.66 7.71 -7.95
C THR A 67 11.68 6.81 -7.26
N LYS A 68 12.82 7.38 -6.83
CA LYS A 68 13.87 6.66 -6.11
C LYS A 68 13.42 6.18 -4.73
N LYS A 69 12.56 6.94 -4.06
CA LYS A 69 11.92 6.52 -2.80
C LYS A 69 11.05 5.28 -3.02
N LYS A 70 10.22 5.26 -4.07
CA LYS A 70 9.41 4.09 -4.42
C LYS A 70 10.29 2.87 -4.74
N GLU A 71 11.34 3.04 -5.54
CA GLU A 71 12.31 1.99 -5.86
C GLU A 71 12.94 1.41 -4.58
N ALA A 72 13.47 2.28 -3.71
CA ALA A 72 14.06 1.88 -2.44
C ALA A 72 13.05 1.13 -1.54
N ARG A 73 11.80 1.58 -1.50
CA ARG A 73 10.73 0.96 -0.72
C ARG A 73 10.39 -0.44 -1.23
N ILE A 74 10.23 -0.60 -2.55
CA ILE A 74 9.95 -1.91 -3.16
C ILE A 74 11.07 -2.90 -2.83
N GLU A 75 12.33 -2.50 -3.01
CA GLU A 75 13.47 -3.37 -2.72
C GLU A 75 13.63 -3.68 -1.23
N TYR A 76 13.37 -2.70 -0.35
CA TYR A 76 13.29 -2.92 1.09
C TYR A 76 12.21 -3.95 1.44
N CYS A 77 11.01 -3.77 0.92
CA CYS A 77 9.87 -4.63 1.22
C CYS A 77 10.01 -6.04 0.66
N LYS A 78 10.66 -6.24 -0.48
CA LYS A 78 10.97 -7.59 -0.98
C LYS A 78 11.81 -8.42 -0.01
N ARG A 79 12.66 -7.77 0.77
CA ARG A 79 13.58 -8.42 1.73
C ARG A 79 13.05 -8.46 3.16
N ASN A 80 12.05 -7.65 3.47
CA ASN A 80 11.48 -7.53 4.79
C ASN A 80 10.01 -7.93 4.74
N THR A 81 9.68 -9.02 5.40
CA THR A 81 8.35 -9.62 5.33
C THR A 81 7.59 -9.48 6.64
N GLY A 82 6.28 -9.46 6.54
CA GLY A 82 5.36 -9.59 7.65
C GLY A 82 4.42 -10.79 7.46
N THR A 83 3.43 -10.87 8.29
CA THR A 83 2.43 -11.94 8.31
C THR A 83 1.04 -11.32 8.32
N MET A 84 0.09 -11.96 7.67
CA MET A 84 -1.34 -11.69 7.84
C MET A 84 -2.03 -12.94 8.37
N SER A 85 -2.84 -12.79 9.40
CA SER A 85 -3.63 -13.88 9.97
C SER A 85 -5.02 -13.40 10.36
N GLY A 86 -5.89 -14.32 10.71
CA GLY A 86 -7.21 -13.99 11.19
C GLY A 86 -8.15 -15.19 11.21
N MET A 87 -9.40 -14.90 11.53
CA MET A 87 -10.48 -15.88 11.52
C MET A 87 -11.63 -15.36 10.65
N ILE A 88 -12.09 -16.22 9.77
CA ILE A 88 -13.28 -15.97 8.95
C ILE A 88 -14.42 -16.81 9.52
N SER A 89 -15.55 -16.16 9.77
CA SER A 89 -16.73 -16.81 10.31
C SER A 89 -17.99 -16.46 9.52
N TRP A 90 -19.02 -17.26 9.71
CA TRP A 90 -20.36 -17.04 9.20
C TRP A 90 -21.38 -17.56 10.19
N LYS A 91 -22.58 -17.02 10.15
CA LYS A 91 -23.64 -17.46 11.04
C LYS A 91 -24.46 -18.57 10.38
N TYR A 92 -24.30 -19.79 10.90
CA TYR A 92 -25.02 -20.96 10.40
C TYR A 92 -26.55 -20.82 10.56
N ASN A 93 -26.99 -20.49 11.77
CA ASN A 93 -28.37 -20.14 12.08
C ASN A 93 -28.47 -19.49 13.47
N ASN A 94 -29.66 -19.07 13.87
CA ASN A 94 -29.86 -18.43 15.18
C ASN A 94 -29.70 -19.37 16.39
N PHE A 95 -29.80 -20.67 16.17
CA PHE A 95 -29.72 -21.67 17.22
C PHE A 95 -28.27 -22.13 17.46
N VAL A 96 -27.50 -22.39 16.41
CA VAL A 96 -26.11 -22.85 16.49
C VAL A 96 -25.14 -21.69 16.63
N GLY A 97 -25.48 -20.51 16.10
CA GLY A 97 -24.61 -19.33 16.14
C GLY A 97 -23.56 -19.32 15.02
N ASN A 98 -22.45 -18.64 15.28
CA ASN A 98 -21.35 -18.47 14.34
C ASN A 98 -20.47 -19.72 14.28
N ARG A 99 -19.97 -20.01 13.07
CA ARG A 99 -19.00 -21.08 12.79
C ARG A 99 -17.83 -20.53 11.96
N GLY A 100 -16.70 -21.20 12.05
CA GLY A 100 -15.60 -20.94 11.12
C GLY A 100 -16.01 -21.18 9.67
N ASP A 101 -15.64 -20.26 8.78
CA ASP A 101 -15.90 -20.42 7.35
C ASP A 101 -14.80 -21.29 6.72
N THR A 102 -14.91 -22.60 6.97
CA THR A 102 -13.98 -23.59 6.44
C THR A 102 -13.89 -23.51 4.92
N GLY A 103 -12.69 -23.35 4.40
CA GLY A 103 -12.47 -23.23 2.96
C GLY A 103 -12.68 -21.82 2.40
N ALA A 104 -12.99 -20.81 3.24
CA ALA A 104 -12.96 -19.43 2.80
C ALA A 104 -11.57 -19.07 2.25
N ARG A 105 -11.54 -18.27 1.19
CA ARG A 105 -10.30 -17.90 0.49
C ARG A 105 -9.93 -16.46 0.76
N ILE A 106 -8.67 -16.23 1.03
CA ILE A 106 -8.08 -14.91 1.26
C ILE A 106 -7.08 -14.64 0.15
N PHE A 107 -7.29 -13.55 -0.61
CA PHE A 107 -6.41 -13.08 -1.66
C PHE A 107 -5.84 -11.74 -1.22
N ALA A 108 -4.54 -11.66 -0.99
CA ALA A 108 -3.85 -10.43 -0.67
C ALA A 108 -2.97 -10.01 -1.84
N ILE A 109 -3.25 -8.86 -2.43
CA ILE A 109 -2.60 -8.32 -3.63
C ILE A 109 -1.75 -7.13 -3.23
N ASN A 110 -0.44 -7.21 -3.45
CA ASN A 110 0.46 -6.11 -3.15
C ASN A 110 0.31 -4.98 -4.18
N LEU A 111 -0.12 -3.80 -3.73
CA LEU A 111 -0.40 -2.66 -4.59
C LEU A 111 0.87 -1.93 -5.07
N GLU A 112 2.03 -2.24 -4.52
CA GLU A 112 3.32 -1.62 -4.85
C GLU A 112 4.10 -2.46 -5.87
N ILE A 113 3.81 -3.76 -6.00
CA ILE A 113 4.39 -4.66 -6.99
C ILE A 113 3.49 -4.70 -8.22
N HIS A 114 3.88 -4.00 -9.28
CA HIS A 114 3.05 -3.80 -10.50
C HIS A 114 2.65 -5.04 -11.28
N GLU A 115 3.13 -6.21 -10.91
CA GLU A 115 2.79 -7.47 -11.57
C GLU A 115 1.37 -7.98 -11.24
N ALA A 116 0.69 -7.33 -10.29
CA ALA A 116 -0.68 -7.65 -9.91
C ALA A 116 -1.75 -7.38 -10.98
N LYS A 117 -1.40 -6.78 -12.12
CA LYS A 117 -2.33 -6.53 -13.24
C LYS A 117 -3.00 -7.80 -13.78
N ASP A 118 -2.38 -8.95 -13.58
CA ASP A 118 -2.88 -10.25 -14.02
C ASP A 118 -3.52 -11.06 -12.88
N ALA A 119 -3.79 -10.42 -11.74
CA ALA A 119 -4.43 -11.05 -10.60
C ALA A 119 -5.81 -11.60 -10.97
N LEU A 120 -5.98 -12.89 -10.78
CA LEU A 120 -7.26 -13.56 -10.90
C LEU A 120 -7.76 -13.98 -9.51
N ILE A 121 -8.92 -13.46 -9.11
CA ILE A 121 -9.60 -13.90 -7.88
C ILE A 121 -10.44 -15.13 -8.21
N ASP A 122 -9.88 -16.28 -7.97
CA ASP A 122 -10.50 -17.57 -8.27
C ASP A 122 -10.47 -18.51 -7.07
N MET A 123 -11.63 -19.02 -6.67
CA MET A 123 -11.76 -19.98 -5.57
C MET A 123 -10.92 -21.26 -5.78
N ASN A 124 -10.61 -21.61 -7.01
CA ASN A 124 -9.81 -22.80 -7.35
C ASN A 124 -8.31 -22.51 -7.47
N ALA A 125 -7.86 -21.26 -7.32
CA ALA A 125 -6.45 -20.94 -7.38
C ALA A 125 -5.70 -21.62 -6.22
N GLU A 126 -4.69 -22.44 -6.50
CA GLU A 126 -3.94 -23.15 -5.45
C GLU A 126 -2.83 -22.29 -4.84
N GLN A 127 -2.16 -21.48 -5.64
CA GLN A 127 -1.10 -20.59 -5.21
C GLN A 127 -1.22 -19.22 -5.85
N GLY A 128 -0.79 -18.20 -5.11
CA GLY A 128 -0.64 -16.86 -5.63
C GLY A 128 0.61 -16.73 -6.51
N THR A 129 0.49 -15.97 -7.58
CA THR A 129 1.60 -15.60 -8.48
C THR A 129 1.65 -14.09 -8.62
N ASN A 130 2.81 -13.55 -8.99
CA ASN A 130 2.94 -12.15 -9.43
C ASN A 130 2.37 -11.11 -8.44
N GLY A 131 2.79 -11.19 -7.17
CA GLY A 131 2.36 -10.21 -6.16
C GLY A 131 1.03 -10.51 -5.48
N ILE A 132 0.48 -11.72 -5.68
CA ILE A 132 -0.71 -12.21 -4.98
C ILE A 132 -0.32 -13.30 -3.99
N TRP A 133 -0.82 -13.19 -2.78
CA TRP A 133 -0.71 -14.21 -1.73
C TRP A 133 -2.08 -14.77 -1.46
N ILE A 134 -2.19 -16.09 -1.38
CA ILE A 134 -3.45 -16.79 -1.18
C ILE A 134 -3.36 -17.65 0.06
N SER A 135 -4.43 -17.66 0.86
CA SER A 135 -4.61 -18.60 1.97
C SER A 135 -6.03 -19.17 1.94
N THR A 136 -6.18 -20.31 2.59
CA THR A 136 -7.48 -20.96 2.79
C THR A 136 -7.72 -21.12 4.29
N ALA A 137 -8.90 -20.76 4.73
CA ALA A 137 -9.30 -20.93 6.12
C ALA A 137 -9.47 -22.42 6.47
N ASP A 138 -8.94 -22.80 7.64
CA ASP A 138 -9.02 -24.16 8.18
C ASP A 138 -10.42 -24.53 8.69
N GLY A 139 -10.55 -25.70 9.32
CA GLY A 139 -11.81 -26.22 9.89
C GLY A 139 -12.46 -25.31 10.94
N ASN A 140 -11.67 -24.41 11.57
CA ASN A 140 -12.13 -23.45 12.55
C ASN A 140 -12.29 -22.03 11.95
N GLY A 141 -12.01 -21.88 10.67
CA GLY A 141 -12.04 -20.60 9.97
C GLY A 141 -10.76 -19.78 10.10
N ASN A 142 -9.70 -20.30 10.73
CA ASN A 142 -8.43 -19.59 10.89
C ASN A 142 -7.63 -19.65 9.59
N TYR A 143 -6.93 -18.56 9.28
CA TYR A 143 -5.99 -18.50 8.17
C TYR A 143 -4.70 -17.79 8.55
N LYS A 144 -3.65 -18.08 7.81
CA LYS A 144 -2.36 -17.40 7.93
C LYS A 144 -1.68 -17.30 6.57
N ILE A 145 -1.07 -16.15 6.30
CA ILE A 145 -0.20 -15.89 5.17
C ILE A 145 1.12 -15.38 5.72
N ASP A 146 2.14 -16.22 5.66
CA ASP A 146 3.49 -15.89 6.12
C ASP A 146 4.35 -15.30 5.00
N LYS A 147 5.41 -14.62 5.38
CA LYS A 147 6.45 -14.10 4.48
C LYS A 147 5.90 -13.18 3.38
N MET A 148 4.88 -12.41 3.69
CA MET A 148 4.39 -11.38 2.79
C MET A 148 5.39 -10.22 2.77
N PRO A 149 5.88 -9.76 1.60
CA PRO A 149 6.63 -8.52 1.52
C PRO A 149 5.91 -7.40 2.26
N CYS A 150 6.63 -6.53 2.97
CA CYS A 150 5.95 -5.37 3.56
C CYS A 150 5.35 -4.47 2.46
N GLY A 151 4.33 -3.68 2.79
CA GLY A 151 3.68 -2.80 1.81
C GLY A 151 2.18 -2.73 1.98
N ASN A 152 1.53 -2.06 1.05
CA ASN A 152 0.08 -1.92 1.04
C ASN A 152 -0.57 -3.01 0.19
N TYR A 153 -1.64 -3.58 0.73
CA TYR A 153 -2.38 -4.67 0.10
C TYR A 153 -3.85 -4.34 -0.10
N ALA A 154 -4.37 -4.76 -1.24
CA ALA A 154 -5.80 -4.99 -1.40
C ALA A 154 -6.10 -6.43 -1.00
N VAL A 155 -7.14 -6.63 -0.16
CA VAL A 155 -7.48 -7.95 0.34
C VAL A 155 -8.91 -8.29 -0.01
N PHE A 156 -9.10 -9.44 -0.66
CA PHE A 156 -10.40 -10.05 -0.89
C PHE A 156 -10.53 -11.28 0.02
N ILE A 157 -11.61 -11.32 0.78
CA ILE A 157 -12.02 -12.49 1.54
C ILE A 157 -13.28 -13.03 0.88
N VAL A 158 -13.22 -14.27 0.41
CA VAL A 158 -14.34 -14.94 -0.29
C VAL A 158 -14.83 -16.07 0.58
N SER A 159 -16.09 -15.98 0.99
CA SER A 159 -16.74 -17.04 1.77
C SER A 159 -16.85 -18.34 0.99
N ASN A 160 -16.67 -19.46 1.66
CA ASN A 160 -17.00 -20.76 1.09
C ASN A 160 -18.42 -21.22 1.44
N ASN A 161 -19.01 -20.71 2.50
CA ASN A 161 -20.29 -21.17 3.04
C ASN A 161 -21.43 -20.17 2.86
N THR A 162 -21.15 -18.96 2.34
CA THR A 162 -22.18 -17.95 2.12
C THR A 162 -22.22 -17.50 0.66
N ASN A 163 -23.41 -17.26 0.16
CA ASN A 163 -23.62 -16.72 -1.18
C ASN A 163 -23.82 -15.21 -1.09
N GLY A 164 -23.25 -14.47 -2.06
CA GLY A 164 -23.41 -13.03 -2.17
C GLY A 164 -24.83 -12.67 -2.58
N ASN A 165 -25.35 -11.57 -2.01
CA ASN A 165 -26.57 -10.94 -2.47
C ASN A 165 -26.24 -9.89 -3.54
N TYR A 166 -27.18 -9.61 -4.44
CA TYR A 166 -27.06 -8.59 -5.49
C TYR A 166 -26.52 -7.21 -5.01
N PRO A 167 -26.92 -6.70 -3.83
CA PRO A 167 -26.39 -5.43 -3.31
C PRO A 167 -24.89 -5.43 -3.04
N GLU A 168 -24.32 -6.57 -2.65
CA GLU A 168 -22.86 -6.70 -2.43
C GLU A 168 -22.08 -6.67 -3.74
N TYR A 169 -22.63 -7.28 -4.80
CA TYR A 169 -22.08 -7.25 -6.14
C TYR A 169 -22.00 -5.81 -6.69
N ASP A 170 -23.08 -5.04 -6.59
CA ASP A 170 -23.12 -3.65 -7.07
C ASP A 170 -22.15 -2.78 -6.29
N THR A 171 -22.03 -3.00 -4.99
CA THR A 171 -21.06 -2.31 -4.13
C THR A 171 -19.64 -2.66 -4.54
N LEU A 172 -19.32 -3.92 -4.73
CA LEU A 172 -17.99 -4.39 -5.16
C LEU A 172 -17.65 -3.85 -6.55
N ASN A 173 -18.59 -3.91 -7.50
CA ASN A 173 -18.42 -3.35 -8.84
C ASN A 173 -18.15 -1.84 -8.79
N SER A 174 -18.88 -1.10 -7.98
CA SER A 174 -18.65 0.34 -7.78
C SER A 174 -17.27 0.67 -7.20
N ILE A 175 -16.72 -0.20 -6.36
CA ILE A 175 -15.38 -0.06 -5.79
C ILE A 175 -14.33 -0.40 -6.84
N ILE A 176 -14.47 -1.56 -7.50
CA ILE A 176 -13.48 -2.09 -8.45
C ILE A 176 -13.40 -1.23 -9.71
N SER A 177 -14.51 -0.70 -10.21
CA SER A 177 -14.54 0.16 -11.40
C SER A 177 -13.69 1.45 -11.25
N LYS A 178 -13.38 1.82 -10.02
CA LYS A 178 -12.50 2.97 -9.72
C LYS A 178 -11.01 2.60 -9.58
N LYS A 179 -10.67 1.32 -9.75
CA LYS A 179 -9.30 0.83 -9.60
C LYS A 179 -8.68 0.56 -10.96
N GLU A 180 -7.44 1.04 -11.15
CA GLU A 180 -6.71 0.84 -12.42
C GLU A 180 -6.04 -0.54 -12.50
N TRP A 181 -5.88 -1.23 -11.38
CA TRP A 181 -5.11 -2.47 -11.27
C TRP A 181 -5.95 -3.75 -11.33
N ILE A 182 -7.28 -3.66 -11.23
CA ILE A 182 -8.19 -4.81 -11.29
C ILE A 182 -9.48 -4.44 -12.02
N THR A 183 -10.06 -5.39 -12.73
CA THR A 183 -11.39 -5.28 -13.34
C THR A 183 -12.29 -6.39 -12.81
N MET A 184 -13.61 -6.23 -12.97
CA MET A 184 -14.57 -7.27 -12.55
C MET A 184 -14.38 -8.59 -13.32
N GLU A 185 -13.84 -8.55 -14.53
CA GLU A 185 -13.53 -9.74 -15.34
C GLU A 185 -12.42 -10.60 -14.71
N LYS A 186 -11.57 -10.01 -13.90
CA LYS A 186 -10.50 -10.70 -13.16
C LYS A 186 -11.02 -11.49 -11.95
N ILE A 187 -12.30 -11.32 -11.60
CA ILE A 187 -12.95 -12.10 -10.56
C ILE A 187 -13.76 -13.21 -11.27
N ASN A 188 -13.38 -14.45 -11.01
CA ASN A 188 -14.03 -15.59 -11.66
C ASN A 188 -15.54 -15.63 -11.37
N ASN A 189 -16.35 -15.89 -12.38
CA ASN A 189 -17.82 -15.94 -12.27
C ASN A 189 -18.33 -16.87 -11.15
N LYS A 190 -17.65 -17.99 -10.90
CA LYS A 190 -17.97 -18.88 -9.77
C LYS A 190 -17.70 -18.26 -8.41
N THR A 191 -16.78 -17.31 -8.34
CA THR A 191 -16.46 -16.54 -7.14
C THR A 191 -17.56 -15.51 -6.85
N PHE A 192 -18.23 -14.97 -7.86
CA PHE A 192 -19.30 -13.98 -7.70
C PHE A 192 -20.57 -14.48 -7.02
N ILE A 193 -20.85 -15.79 -7.08
CA ILE A 193 -21.98 -16.35 -6.33
C ILE A 193 -21.70 -16.44 -4.83
N ARG A 194 -20.47 -16.18 -4.40
CA ARG A 194 -20.05 -16.20 -2.99
C ARG A 194 -20.10 -14.79 -2.41
N SER A 195 -20.28 -14.70 -1.10
CA SER A 195 -20.09 -13.43 -0.39
C SER A 195 -18.61 -13.03 -0.42
N ILE A 196 -18.33 -11.77 -0.76
CA ILE A 196 -16.99 -11.23 -0.88
C ILE A 196 -16.86 -9.99 -0.01
N LYS A 197 -15.83 -9.97 0.85
CA LYS A 197 -15.40 -8.78 1.57
C LYS A 197 -14.12 -8.25 0.94
N TYR A 198 -14.13 -6.97 0.63
CA TYR A 198 -12.97 -6.24 0.12
C TYR A 198 -12.43 -5.25 1.13
N TYR A 199 -11.12 -5.20 1.26
CA TYR A 199 -10.38 -4.20 2.01
C TYR A 199 -9.34 -3.53 1.11
N ASP A 200 -9.22 -2.23 1.22
CA ASP A 200 -8.24 -1.43 0.51
C ASP A 200 -7.14 -0.95 1.45
N ASN A 201 -5.90 -0.85 0.93
CA ASN A 201 -4.77 -0.27 1.65
C ASN A 201 -4.48 -0.91 3.04
N ILE A 202 -4.52 -2.22 3.12
CA ILE A 202 -4.08 -2.94 4.31
C ILE A 202 -2.55 -2.90 4.37
N LEU A 203 -1.99 -2.18 5.34
CA LEU A 203 -0.55 -2.08 5.53
C LEU A 203 -0.02 -3.32 6.26
N ILE A 204 0.95 -3.97 5.66
CA ILE A 204 1.78 -5.02 6.25
C ILE A 204 3.17 -4.42 6.54
N ASN A 205 3.54 -4.35 7.80
CA ASN A 205 4.87 -3.89 8.21
C ASN A 205 5.85 -5.06 8.29
N ALA A 206 7.14 -4.74 8.16
CA ALA A 206 8.20 -5.72 8.33
C ALA A 206 8.20 -6.28 9.77
N ASN A 207 8.32 -7.60 9.88
CA ASN A 207 8.35 -8.35 11.15
C ASN A 207 7.10 -8.18 12.04
N GLU A 208 6.00 -7.72 11.47
CA GLU A 208 4.71 -7.60 12.18
C GLU A 208 3.70 -8.63 11.68
N GLU A 209 2.78 -8.99 12.58
CA GLU A 209 1.59 -9.76 12.24
C GLU A 209 0.38 -8.82 12.17
N LYS A 210 -0.26 -8.76 11.01
CA LYS A 210 -1.52 -8.06 10.79
C LYS A 210 -2.68 -9.01 11.00
N ILE A 211 -3.48 -8.78 12.02
CA ILE A 211 -4.71 -9.56 12.25
C ILE A 211 -5.84 -8.92 11.44
N LEU A 212 -6.47 -9.73 10.57
CA LEU A 212 -7.61 -9.32 9.75
C LEU A 212 -8.67 -10.42 9.77
N SER A 213 -9.65 -10.28 10.66
CA SER A 213 -10.79 -11.21 10.79
C SER A 213 -12.05 -10.62 10.20
N TYR A 214 -12.96 -11.47 9.72
CA TYR A 214 -14.24 -11.03 9.19
C TYR A 214 -15.34 -12.06 9.47
N ASP A 215 -16.53 -11.56 9.81
CA ASP A 215 -17.75 -12.36 9.99
C ASP A 215 -18.76 -11.98 8.90
N PHE A 216 -19.10 -12.93 8.06
CA PHE A 216 -20.11 -12.75 7.00
C PHE A 216 -21.53 -12.66 7.53
N GLY A 217 -21.75 -12.94 8.82
CA GLY A 217 -23.08 -12.87 9.42
C GLY A 217 -24.05 -13.92 8.89
N LEU A 218 -25.34 -13.62 9.00
CA LEU A 218 -26.41 -14.46 8.47
C LEU A 218 -26.50 -14.31 6.96
N THR A 219 -26.46 -15.43 6.27
CA THR A 219 -26.94 -15.51 4.90
C THR A 219 -28.35 -16.07 4.91
N TYR A 220 -29.29 -15.29 4.43
CA TYR A 220 -30.63 -15.80 4.16
C TYR A 220 -30.57 -16.63 2.85
N TRP A 221 -31.07 -17.84 2.95
CA TRP A 221 -31.30 -18.71 1.78
C TRP A 221 -32.52 -18.24 1.02
#